data_3b801229299d3d9a062471bde73a69ce
#
_entry.id   3b801229299d3d9a062471bde73a69ce
#
_cell.length_a   1.000
_cell.length_b   1.000
_cell.length_c   1.000
_cell.angle_alpha   90.00
_cell.angle_beta   90.00
_cell.angle_gamma   90.00
#
_symmetry.space_group_name_H-M   'P 1'
#
loop_
_entity.id
_entity.type
_entity.pdbx_description
1 polymer ?
#
loop_
_entity_poly.entity_id
_entity_poly.type
_entity_poly.pdbx_seq_one_letter_code
_entity_poly.pdbx_strand_id
1 'polypeptide(L)'
;MAIKWVEVNNENLSYVEPVMKLYDQAFPIEVREPHNIFLESVHIAKTRKNNNYHFLVGLIEEELVSFATAHYFAEINSGFVVYIVTNPKLQNVGVGSKTLAKMEELLNHDAIQTGNSTIRAIFLETETHEMAHTEEEKKACMKRNRFFSRNHYEKYEEISYLQPPLYEDEEAVPLNLFVKNIDKMILTKHGIKEAIKTIYEEKYFLVNKIDKNILNNCLKKMKIEDAE
;
A
#
# COMPACT_ATOMS: atom_id res chain seq x y z
N MET A 1 0.14 13.70 22.15
CA MET A 1 -0.81 14.39 21.27
C MET A 1 -1.81 13.37 20.75
N ALA A 2 -3.11 13.67 20.82
CA ALA A 2 -4.15 12.84 20.22
C ALA A 2 -4.23 13.15 18.72
N ILE A 3 -4.32 12.11 17.89
CA ILE A 3 -4.53 12.25 16.44
C ILE A 3 -6.02 12.02 16.20
N LYS A 4 -6.67 12.97 15.52
CA LYS A 4 -8.01 12.81 14.98
C LYS A 4 -7.88 12.09 13.64
N TRP A 5 -8.54 10.96 13.50
CA TRP A 5 -8.55 10.18 12.28
C TRP A 5 -9.80 10.48 11.45
N VAL A 6 -9.60 10.68 10.16
CA VAL A 6 -10.68 10.95 9.19
C VAL A 6 -10.47 10.02 7.99
N GLU A 7 -11.50 9.28 7.61
CA GLU A 7 -11.52 8.57 6.34
C GLU A 7 -12.10 9.47 5.26
N VAL A 8 -11.33 9.68 4.20
CA VAL A 8 -11.76 10.47 3.04
C VAL A 8 -12.76 9.68 2.21
N ASN A 9 -13.88 10.30 1.92
CA ASN A 9 -14.95 9.78 1.09
C ASN A 9 -15.54 10.92 0.24
N ASN A 10 -16.59 10.68 -0.52
CA ASN A 10 -17.18 11.68 -1.42
C ASN A 10 -17.78 12.91 -0.68
N GLU A 11 -17.94 12.85 0.65
CA GLU A 11 -18.56 13.93 1.43
C GLU A 11 -17.51 14.89 2.03
N ASN A 12 -16.22 14.47 2.07
CA ASN A 12 -15.16 15.25 2.72
C ASN A 12 -13.89 15.42 1.87
N LEU A 13 -14.06 15.63 0.57
CA LEU A 13 -12.97 15.78 -0.41
C LEU A 13 -12.01 16.95 -0.15
N SER A 14 -12.33 17.85 0.77
CA SER A 14 -11.47 18.98 1.16
C SER A 14 -10.09 18.56 1.67
N TYR A 15 -9.94 17.32 2.15
CA TYR A 15 -8.65 16.78 2.59
C TYR A 15 -7.76 16.32 1.43
N VAL A 16 -8.29 16.11 0.23
CA VAL A 16 -7.54 15.55 -0.91
C VAL A 16 -6.39 16.46 -1.34
N GLU A 17 -6.65 17.75 -1.54
CA GLU A 17 -5.61 18.69 -2.01
C GLU A 17 -4.42 18.80 -1.04
N PRO A 18 -4.59 18.98 0.28
CA PRO A 18 -3.48 18.94 1.22
C PRO A 18 -2.71 17.62 1.23
N VAL A 19 -3.41 16.49 1.08
CA VAL A 19 -2.77 15.17 1.01
C VAL A 19 -1.95 15.04 -0.26
N MET A 20 -2.46 15.45 -1.43
CA MET A 20 -1.71 15.37 -2.69
C MET A 20 -0.42 16.20 -2.66
N LYS A 21 -0.42 17.36 -2.01
CA LYS A 21 0.80 18.15 -1.80
C LYS A 21 1.84 17.38 -0.96
N LEU A 22 1.41 16.71 0.09
CA LEU A 22 2.31 15.90 0.93
C LEU A 22 2.79 14.64 0.19
N TYR A 23 1.93 14.03 -0.61
CA TYR A 23 2.21 12.88 -1.46
C TYR A 23 3.30 13.19 -2.50
N ASP A 24 3.15 14.28 -3.25
CA ASP A 24 4.10 14.70 -4.28
C ASP A 24 5.49 15.02 -3.72
N GLN A 25 5.56 15.44 -2.46
CA GLN A 25 6.83 15.70 -1.78
C GLN A 25 7.49 14.42 -1.23
N ALA A 26 6.70 13.38 -0.99
CA ALA A 26 7.16 12.19 -0.27
C ALA A 26 7.67 11.07 -1.19
N PHE A 27 7.15 10.97 -2.41
CA PHE A 27 7.44 9.87 -3.32
C PHE A 27 8.09 10.36 -4.63
N PRO A 28 9.08 9.63 -5.17
CA PRO A 28 9.60 9.86 -6.52
C PRO A 28 8.53 9.52 -7.58
N ILE A 29 8.67 10.12 -8.77
CA ILE A 29 7.63 10.02 -9.83
C ILE A 29 7.37 8.57 -10.27
N GLU A 30 8.39 7.73 -10.26
CA GLU A 30 8.37 6.34 -10.74
C GLU A 30 7.44 5.43 -9.90
N VAL A 31 7.13 5.84 -8.66
CA VAL A 31 6.23 5.09 -7.77
C VAL A 31 4.98 5.90 -7.38
N ARG A 32 4.75 7.03 -8.04
CA ARG A 32 3.55 7.85 -7.82
C ARG A 32 2.46 7.50 -8.82
N GLU A 33 1.28 7.18 -8.31
CA GLU A 33 0.07 7.11 -9.12
C GLU A 33 -0.46 8.49 -9.50
N PRO A 34 -1.13 8.63 -10.65
CA PRO A 34 -1.92 9.82 -10.95
C PRO A 34 -2.92 10.13 -9.82
N HIS A 35 -3.10 11.40 -9.45
CA HIS A 35 -3.95 11.81 -8.32
C HIS A 35 -5.41 11.32 -8.44
N ASN A 36 -5.93 11.20 -9.65
CA ASN A 36 -7.28 10.70 -9.88
C ASN A 36 -7.48 9.24 -9.42
N ILE A 37 -6.41 8.44 -9.35
CA ILE A 37 -6.48 7.03 -8.92
C ILE A 37 -6.94 6.93 -7.46
N PHE A 38 -6.61 7.88 -6.61
CA PHE A 38 -7.08 7.90 -5.22
C PHE A 38 -8.62 8.00 -5.15
N LEU A 39 -9.22 8.88 -5.98
CA LEU A 39 -10.68 9.03 -6.05
C LEU A 39 -11.35 7.87 -6.77
N GLU A 40 -10.71 7.33 -7.81
CA GLU A 40 -11.16 6.12 -8.50
C GLU A 40 -11.21 4.92 -7.54
N SER A 41 -10.19 4.77 -6.68
CA SER A 41 -10.17 3.73 -5.64
C SER A 41 -11.34 3.86 -4.66
N VAL A 42 -11.66 5.08 -4.20
CA VAL A 42 -12.84 5.36 -3.35
C VAL A 42 -14.15 5.00 -4.08
N HIS A 43 -14.22 5.26 -5.37
CA HIS A 43 -15.40 4.95 -6.19
C HIS A 43 -15.57 3.43 -6.38
N ILE A 44 -14.51 2.74 -6.73
CA ILE A 44 -14.51 1.28 -6.97
C ILE A 44 -14.89 0.52 -5.69
N ALA A 45 -14.35 0.91 -4.55
CA ALA A 45 -14.67 0.29 -3.26
C ALA A 45 -16.17 0.29 -2.92
N LYS A 46 -16.91 1.32 -3.36
CA LYS A 46 -18.38 1.39 -3.16
C LYS A 46 -19.17 0.41 -4.04
N THR A 47 -18.61 0.02 -5.17
CA THR A 47 -19.29 -0.80 -6.17
C THR A 47 -18.90 -2.28 -6.09
N ARG A 48 -17.78 -2.60 -5.41
CA ARG A 48 -17.22 -3.94 -5.30
C ARG A 48 -17.19 -4.43 -3.86
N LYS A 49 -17.84 -5.57 -3.59
CA LYS A 49 -17.84 -6.20 -2.26
C LYS A 49 -16.51 -6.87 -1.88
N ASN A 50 -15.65 -7.17 -2.85
CA ASN A 50 -14.43 -7.95 -2.64
C ASN A 50 -13.16 -7.09 -2.51
N ASN A 51 -13.25 -5.79 -2.79
CA ASN A 51 -12.15 -4.84 -2.73
C ASN A 51 -12.64 -3.58 -2.02
N ASN A 52 -12.34 -3.45 -0.73
CA ASN A 52 -12.57 -2.20 -0.01
C ASN A 52 -11.32 -1.31 -0.06
N TYR A 53 -11.49 -0.02 0.09
CA TYR A 53 -10.38 0.94 0.06
C TYR A 53 -10.53 1.97 1.17
N HIS A 54 -9.47 2.17 1.91
CA HIS A 54 -9.36 3.18 2.94
C HIS A 54 -8.42 4.30 2.51
N PHE A 55 -8.88 5.52 2.63
CA PHE A 55 -8.07 6.73 2.50
C PHE A 55 -8.11 7.47 3.83
N LEU A 56 -7.14 7.16 4.69
CA LEU A 56 -7.04 7.63 6.06
C LEU A 56 -6.19 8.89 6.16
N VAL A 57 -6.69 9.90 6.87
CA VAL A 57 -6.01 11.16 7.17
C VAL A 57 -5.88 11.32 8.68
N GLY A 58 -4.69 11.64 9.16
CA GLY A 58 -4.42 12.00 10.55
C GLY A 58 -4.27 13.50 10.72
N LEU A 59 -4.98 14.08 11.70
CA LEU A 59 -4.96 15.51 12.01
C LEU A 59 -4.56 15.74 13.48
N ILE A 60 -3.76 16.77 13.74
CA ILE A 60 -3.53 17.35 15.07
C ILE A 60 -3.85 18.82 14.98
N GLU A 61 -4.77 19.31 15.83
CA GLU A 61 -5.22 20.70 15.81
C GLU A 61 -5.67 21.18 14.42
N GLU A 62 -6.40 20.29 13.70
CA GLU A 62 -6.87 20.43 12.31
C GLU A 62 -5.74 20.52 11.25
N GLU A 63 -4.46 20.39 11.63
CA GLU A 63 -3.34 20.29 10.68
C GLU A 63 -3.09 18.86 10.23
N LEU A 64 -2.84 18.67 8.93
CA LEU A 64 -2.49 17.38 8.32
C LEU A 64 -1.11 16.90 8.84
N VAL A 65 -1.11 15.80 9.59
CA VAL A 65 0.13 15.21 10.15
C VAL A 65 0.53 13.91 9.48
N SER A 66 -0.41 13.20 8.88
CA SER A 66 -0.14 11.97 8.14
C SER A 66 -1.31 11.59 7.25
N PHE A 67 -1.04 10.73 6.28
CA PHE A 67 -2.08 9.98 5.59
C PHE A 67 -1.60 8.57 5.27
N ALA A 68 -2.54 7.67 5.01
CA ALA A 68 -2.28 6.36 4.47
C ALA A 68 -3.45 5.91 3.58
N THR A 69 -3.13 5.07 2.58
CA THR A 69 -4.13 4.41 1.74
C THR A 69 -3.88 2.91 1.71
N ALA A 70 -4.97 2.14 1.70
CA ALA A 70 -4.88 0.69 1.63
C ALA A 70 -6.10 0.08 0.97
N HIS A 71 -5.91 -1.08 0.34
CA HIS A 71 -6.98 -1.97 -0.11
C HIS A 71 -7.12 -3.15 0.84
N TYR A 72 -8.35 -3.62 1.03
CA TYR A 72 -8.65 -4.92 1.61
C TYR A 72 -9.23 -5.82 0.52
N PHE A 73 -8.63 -6.98 0.34
CA PHE A 73 -9.04 -7.99 -0.63
C PHE A 73 -9.68 -9.18 0.09
N ALA A 74 -11.00 -9.29 -0.02
CA ALA A 74 -11.77 -10.31 0.70
C ALA A 74 -11.44 -11.74 0.27
N GLU A 75 -11.09 -11.95 -1.02
CA GLU A 75 -10.76 -13.26 -1.58
C GLU A 75 -9.58 -13.93 -0.87
N ILE A 76 -8.56 -13.15 -0.53
CA ILE A 76 -7.35 -13.63 0.16
C ILE A 76 -7.34 -13.25 1.65
N ASN A 77 -8.39 -12.57 2.13
CA ASN A 77 -8.48 -12.01 3.48
C ASN A 77 -7.21 -11.24 3.88
N SER A 78 -6.75 -10.34 3.02
CA SER A 78 -5.49 -9.61 3.23
C SER A 78 -5.61 -8.15 2.82
N GLY A 79 -4.78 -7.31 3.45
CA GLY A 79 -4.66 -5.89 3.15
C GLY A 79 -3.44 -5.59 2.29
N PHE A 80 -3.51 -4.49 1.54
CA PHE A 80 -2.40 -3.94 0.79
C PHE A 80 -2.29 -2.44 1.06
N VAL A 81 -1.29 -2.03 1.85
CA VAL A 81 -1.00 -0.62 2.11
C VAL A 81 -0.23 -0.06 0.92
N VAL A 82 -0.88 0.87 0.20
CA VAL A 82 -0.31 1.48 -1.01
C VAL A 82 0.61 2.63 -0.66
N TYR A 83 0.12 3.57 0.15
CA TYR A 83 0.87 4.74 0.57
C TYR A 83 0.74 4.97 2.07
N ILE A 84 1.83 5.40 2.70
CA ILE A 84 1.84 5.93 4.07
C ILE A 84 2.87 7.05 4.17
N VAL A 85 2.43 8.20 4.63
CA VAL A 85 3.27 9.39 4.79
C VAL A 85 3.02 10.05 6.14
N THR A 86 4.10 10.51 6.74
CA THR A 86 4.06 11.40 7.92
C THR A 86 4.68 12.73 7.54
N ASN A 87 4.04 13.82 7.92
CA ASN A 87 4.58 15.17 7.75
C ASN A 87 6.04 15.20 8.25
N PRO A 88 7.01 15.65 7.42
CA PRO A 88 8.43 15.65 7.80
C PRO A 88 8.75 16.29 9.14
N LYS A 89 7.99 17.33 9.53
CA LYS A 89 8.14 18.03 10.82
C LYS A 89 7.78 17.18 12.04
N LEU A 90 7.02 16.08 11.84
CA LEU A 90 6.52 15.20 12.89
C LEU A 90 7.05 13.76 12.76
N GLN A 91 8.14 13.58 12.03
CA GLN A 91 8.83 12.29 11.99
C GLN A 91 9.49 11.97 13.34
N ASN A 92 9.67 10.68 13.63
CA ASN A 92 10.30 10.14 14.85
C ASN A 92 9.56 10.41 16.18
N VAL A 93 8.35 10.95 16.17
CA VAL A 93 7.48 11.12 17.35
C VAL A 93 6.32 10.12 17.41
N GLY A 94 6.40 9.05 16.61
CA GLY A 94 5.46 7.93 16.64
C GLY A 94 4.19 8.11 15.78
N VAL A 95 4.04 9.22 15.04
CA VAL A 95 2.87 9.46 14.17
C VAL A 95 2.73 8.36 13.12
N GLY A 96 3.80 8.01 12.40
CA GLY A 96 3.76 6.97 11.37
C GLY A 96 3.30 5.61 11.90
N SER A 97 3.82 5.16 13.05
CA SER A 97 3.37 3.88 13.65
C SER A 97 1.91 3.92 14.10
N LYS A 98 1.42 5.07 14.58
CA LYS A 98 0.00 5.24 14.93
C LYS A 98 -0.88 5.24 13.68
N THR A 99 -0.42 5.85 12.57
CA THR A 99 -1.13 5.84 11.28
C THR A 99 -1.23 4.42 10.75
N LEU A 100 -0.13 3.67 10.78
CA LEU A 100 -0.09 2.28 10.34
C LEU A 100 -1.00 1.40 11.21
N ALA A 101 -0.93 1.53 12.54
CA ALA A 101 -1.80 0.78 13.46
C ALA A 101 -3.30 1.08 13.23
N LYS A 102 -3.65 2.35 12.95
CA LYS A 102 -5.04 2.71 12.63
C LYS A 102 -5.49 2.13 11.29
N MET A 103 -4.62 2.09 10.29
CA MET A 103 -4.91 1.43 9.02
C MET A 103 -5.10 -0.09 9.21
N GLU A 104 -4.25 -0.74 9.99
CA GLU A 104 -4.37 -2.16 10.32
C GLU A 104 -5.71 -2.47 11.04
N GLU A 105 -6.17 -1.58 11.92
CA GLU A 105 -7.48 -1.67 12.58
C GLU A 105 -8.62 -1.63 11.55
N LEU A 106 -8.58 -0.72 10.58
CA LEU A 106 -9.60 -0.62 9.52
C LEU A 106 -9.63 -1.86 8.65
N LEU A 107 -8.47 -2.32 8.18
CA LEU A 107 -8.36 -3.54 7.38
C LEU A 107 -8.85 -4.79 8.15
N ASN A 108 -8.57 -4.87 9.45
CA ASN A 108 -9.08 -5.95 10.29
C ASN A 108 -10.60 -5.87 10.49
N HIS A 109 -11.16 -4.66 10.55
CA HIS A 109 -12.61 -4.47 10.59
C HIS A 109 -13.27 -5.01 9.32
N ASP A 110 -12.71 -4.76 8.13
CA ASP A 110 -13.19 -5.34 6.88
C ASP A 110 -13.15 -6.86 6.88
N ALA A 111 -12.09 -7.46 7.40
CA ALA A 111 -11.98 -8.90 7.54
C ALA A 111 -13.14 -9.47 8.39
N ILE A 112 -13.46 -8.83 9.51
CA ILE A 112 -14.57 -9.22 10.38
C ILE A 112 -15.91 -9.06 9.65
N GLN A 113 -16.11 -7.98 8.91
CA GLN A 113 -17.34 -7.74 8.14
C GLN A 113 -17.55 -8.75 7.02
N THR A 114 -16.46 -9.31 6.46
CA THR A 114 -16.52 -10.37 5.45
C THR A 114 -16.58 -11.79 6.03
N GLY A 115 -16.75 -11.91 7.35
CA GLY A 115 -16.97 -13.18 8.04
C GLY A 115 -15.70 -13.88 8.55
N ASN A 116 -14.56 -13.21 8.49
CA ASN A 116 -13.31 -13.71 9.06
C ASN A 116 -13.16 -13.31 10.53
N SER A 117 -12.40 -14.05 11.32
CA SER A 117 -12.10 -13.70 12.72
C SER A 117 -11.09 -12.58 12.86
N THR A 118 -10.18 -12.47 11.89
CA THR A 118 -9.14 -11.46 11.78
C THR A 118 -8.60 -11.42 10.35
N ILE A 119 -7.94 -10.35 9.99
CA ILE A 119 -7.18 -10.27 8.73
C ILE A 119 -6.02 -11.27 8.76
N ARG A 120 -5.73 -11.90 7.64
CA ARG A 120 -4.67 -12.90 7.53
C ARG A 120 -3.28 -12.28 7.48
N ALA A 121 -3.10 -11.33 6.57
CA ALA A 121 -1.82 -10.65 6.38
C ALA A 121 -2.02 -9.26 5.79
N ILE A 122 -0.99 -8.42 5.91
CA ILE A 122 -0.94 -7.10 5.29
C ILE A 122 0.35 -6.98 4.49
N PHE A 123 0.22 -6.56 3.26
CA PHE A 123 1.32 -6.36 2.31
C PHE A 123 1.59 -4.88 2.11
N LEU A 124 2.80 -4.53 1.77
CA LEU A 124 3.19 -3.20 1.27
C LEU A 124 4.46 -3.28 0.42
N GLU A 125 4.67 -2.25 -0.36
CA GLU A 125 5.81 -2.08 -1.24
C GLU A 125 6.70 -0.93 -0.78
N THR A 126 8.01 -1.05 -1.00
CA THR A 126 8.95 0.04 -0.79
C THR A 126 10.02 0.04 -1.86
N GLU A 127 10.54 1.21 -2.18
CA GLU A 127 11.66 1.32 -3.11
C GLU A 127 12.85 0.50 -2.61
N THR A 128 13.59 -0.08 -3.56
CA THR A 128 14.83 -0.80 -3.26
C THR A 128 15.99 0.18 -3.09
N HIS A 129 17.07 -0.31 -2.47
CA HIS A 129 18.28 0.48 -2.29
C HIS A 129 18.96 0.84 -3.62
N GLU A 130 18.75 0.01 -4.64
CA GLU A 130 19.29 0.17 -5.99
C GLU A 130 18.62 1.31 -6.76
N MET A 131 17.40 1.69 -6.41
CA MET A 131 16.70 2.85 -6.99
C MET A 131 17.24 4.20 -6.47
N ALA A 132 17.98 4.19 -5.38
CA ALA A 132 18.50 5.41 -4.78
C ALA A 132 19.74 5.91 -5.52
N HIS A 133 19.67 7.14 -6.03
CA HIS A 133 20.75 7.78 -6.79
C HIS A 133 21.71 8.57 -5.90
N THR A 134 21.30 8.92 -4.68
CA THR A 134 22.10 9.68 -3.72
C THR A 134 22.27 8.94 -2.40
N GLU A 135 23.28 9.30 -1.61
CA GLU A 135 23.47 8.73 -0.27
C GLU A 135 22.35 9.13 0.70
N GLU A 136 21.71 10.29 0.51
CA GLU A 136 20.55 10.75 1.25
C GLU A 136 19.34 9.85 0.97
N GLU A 137 19.07 9.52 -0.29
CA GLU A 137 18.00 8.60 -0.70
C GLU A 137 18.24 7.18 -0.17
N LYS A 138 19.48 6.68 -0.22
CA LYS A 138 19.86 5.39 0.38
C LYS A 138 19.58 5.35 1.88
N LYS A 139 19.94 6.42 2.60
CA LYS A 139 19.65 6.55 4.03
C LYS A 139 18.13 6.61 4.29
N ALA A 140 17.38 7.31 3.45
CA ALA A 140 15.91 7.37 3.55
C ALA A 140 15.27 5.99 3.33
N CYS A 141 15.72 5.24 2.31
CA CYS A 141 15.29 3.86 2.07
C CYS A 141 15.58 2.94 3.28
N MET A 142 16.80 2.97 3.83
CA MET A 142 17.14 2.19 5.03
C MET A 142 16.27 2.58 6.25
N LYS A 143 15.97 3.87 6.42
CA LYS A 143 15.11 4.37 7.50
C LYS A 143 13.67 3.84 7.37
N ARG A 144 13.14 3.82 6.15
CA ARG A 144 11.83 3.31 5.81
C ARG A 144 11.73 1.81 6.06
N ASN A 145 12.70 1.03 5.59
CA ASN A 145 12.74 -0.41 5.83
C ASN A 145 12.80 -0.73 7.33
N ARG A 146 13.64 0.00 8.09
CA ARG A 146 13.69 -0.14 9.57
C ARG A 146 12.36 0.24 10.24
N PHE A 147 11.65 1.25 9.71
CA PHE A 147 10.33 1.63 10.22
C PHE A 147 9.35 0.48 10.07
N PHE A 148 9.25 -0.13 8.90
CA PHE A 148 8.37 -1.26 8.68
C PHE A 148 8.76 -2.49 9.51
N SER A 149 10.05 -2.81 9.59
CA SER A 149 10.52 -3.92 10.45
C SER A 149 10.18 -3.73 11.92
N ARG A 150 10.27 -2.50 12.46
CA ARG A 150 9.86 -2.17 13.84
C ARG A 150 8.34 -2.29 14.05
N ASN A 151 7.55 -2.21 13.01
CA ASN A 151 6.10 -2.42 13.04
C ASN A 151 5.72 -3.86 12.63
N HIS A 152 6.69 -4.80 12.70
CA HIS A 152 6.53 -6.24 12.47
C HIS A 152 6.21 -6.62 11.02
N TYR A 153 6.62 -5.80 10.04
CA TYR A 153 6.64 -6.19 8.64
C TYR A 153 8.00 -6.80 8.30
N GLU A 154 7.98 -7.93 7.64
CA GLU A 154 9.18 -8.66 7.21
C GLU A 154 9.32 -8.56 5.70
N LYS A 155 10.53 -8.28 5.21
CA LYS A 155 10.84 -8.28 3.79
C LYS A 155 10.77 -9.71 3.27
N TYR A 156 9.99 -9.93 2.21
CA TYR A 156 9.91 -11.21 1.54
C TYR A 156 10.96 -11.27 0.41
N GLU A 157 11.95 -12.16 0.55
CA GLU A 157 13.12 -12.18 -0.34
C GLU A 157 13.08 -13.28 -1.42
N GLU A 158 12.10 -14.20 -1.36
CA GLU A 158 12.05 -15.33 -2.31
C GLU A 158 11.48 -14.95 -3.70
N ILE A 159 10.94 -13.75 -3.86
CA ILE A 159 10.41 -13.23 -5.12
C ILE A 159 11.03 -11.85 -5.36
N SER A 160 11.67 -11.68 -6.53
CA SER A 160 12.11 -10.36 -6.99
C SER A 160 10.88 -9.57 -7.44
N TYR A 161 10.23 -8.90 -6.49
CA TYR A 161 8.96 -8.24 -6.71
C TYR A 161 9.10 -7.05 -7.67
N LEU A 162 8.13 -6.90 -8.57
CA LEU A 162 8.04 -5.81 -9.54
C LEU A 162 6.72 -5.07 -9.33
N GLN A 163 6.76 -3.75 -9.23
CA GLN A 163 5.60 -2.91 -9.47
C GLN A 163 5.44 -2.74 -10.98
N PRO A 164 4.25 -2.95 -11.55
CA PRO A 164 4.05 -2.67 -12.98
C PRO A 164 4.16 -1.17 -13.25
N PRO A 165 4.45 -0.74 -14.50
CA PRO A 165 4.55 0.68 -14.84
C PRO A 165 3.22 1.39 -14.55
N LEU A 166 3.29 2.54 -13.90
CA LEU A 166 2.12 3.34 -13.53
C LEU A 166 1.73 4.37 -14.62
N TYR A 167 2.61 4.61 -15.57
CA TYR A 167 2.41 5.48 -16.73
C TYR A 167 2.75 4.76 -18.03
N GLU A 168 2.17 5.25 -19.14
CA GLU A 168 2.54 4.80 -20.49
C GLU A 168 4.02 5.08 -20.73
N ASP A 169 4.70 4.19 -21.45
CA ASP A 169 6.12 4.27 -21.81
C ASP A 169 7.12 4.11 -20.63
N GLU A 170 6.69 3.77 -19.44
CA GLU A 170 7.57 3.41 -18.33
C GLU A 170 7.83 1.91 -18.25
N GLU A 171 8.89 1.53 -17.53
CA GLU A 171 9.22 0.14 -17.24
C GLU A 171 8.71 -0.26 -15.85
N ALA A 172 8.58 -1.58 -15.63
CA ALA A 172 8.27 -2.12 -14.30
C ALA A 172 9.42 -1.85 -13.32
N VAL A 173 9.07 -1.43 -12.12
CA VAL A 173 10.01 -0.99 -11.09
C VAL A 173 10.27 -2.11 -10.07
N PRO A 174 11.53 -2.51 -9.81
CA PRO A 174 11.83 -3.48 -8.76
C PRO A 174 11.62 -2.84 -7.37
N LEU A 175 10.72 -3.42 -6.58
CA LEU A 175 10.43 -2.98 -5.22
C LEU A 175 10.69 -4.09 -4.19
N ASN A 176 10.86 -3.70 -2.93
CA ASN A 176 10.78 -4.65 -1.82
C ASN A 176 9.30 -4.94 -1.52
N LEU A 177 8.95 -6.21 -1.43
CA LEU A 177 7.66 -6.63 -0.88
C LEU A 177 7.83 -6.90 0.62
N PHE A 178 7.06 -6.22 1.46
CA PHE A 178 6.98 -6.47 2.88
C PHE A 178 5.65 -7.13 3.24
N VAL A 179 5.69 -8.04 4.19
CA VAL A 179 4.52 -8.80 4.66
C VAL A 179 4.48 -8.78 6.17
N LYS A 180 3.30 -8.53 6.73
CA LYS A 180 2.99 -8.72 8.15
C LYS A 180 1.93 -9.80 8.29
N ASN A 181 2.31 -10.96 8.81
CA ASN A 181 1.34 -12.00 9.15
C ASN A 181 0.64 -11.60 10.46
N ILE A 182 -0.68 -11.50 10.41
CA ILE A 182 -1.51 -11.16 11.60
C ILE A 182 -2.08 -12.43 12.20
N ASP A 183 -2.57 -13.35 11.37
CA ASP A 183 -2.97 -14.67 11.81
C ASP A 183 -1.73 -15.49 12.22
N LYS A 184 -1.94 -16.47 13.09
CA LYS A 184 -0.87 -17.38 13.59
C LYS A 184 -0.23 -18.24 12.49
N MET A 185 -0.89 -18.38 11.34
CA MET A 185 -0.36 -19.12 10.19
C MET A 185 0.46 -18.20 9.28
N ILE A 186 1.77 -18.44 9.23
CA ILE A 186 2.65 -17.79 8.27
C ILE A 186 2.22 -18.16 6.85
N LEU A 187 2.12 -17.16 5.97
CA LEU A 187 1.81 -17.39 4.57
C LEU A 187 2.92 -18.24 3.92
N THR A 188 2.50 -19.29 3.23
CA THR A 188 3.40 -20.09 2.39
C THR A 188 3.81 -19.31 1.15
N LYS A 189 4.85 -19.74 0.46
CA LYS A 189 5.25 -19.18 -0.83
C LYS A 189 4.10 -19.15 -1.85
N HIS A 190 3.26 -20.18 -1.87
CA HIS A 190 2.06 -20.22 -2.69
C HIS A 190 1.07 -19.10 -2.28
N GLY A 191 0.80 -18.95 -0.99
CA GLY A 191 -0.07 -17.89 -0.48
C GLY A 191 0.44 -16.47 -0.81
N ILE A 192 1.76 -16.25 -0.81
CA ILE A 192 2.37 -14.99 -1.25
C ILE A 192 2.15 -14.77 -2.75
N LYS A 193 2.34 -15.81 -3.58
CA LYS A 193 2.08 -15.72 -5.03
C LYS A 193 0.62 -15.36 -5.33
N GLU A 194 -0.33 -16.00 -4.65
CA GLU A 194 -1.75 -15.69 -4.80
C GLU A 194 -2.05 -14.25 -4.36
N ALA A 195 -1.44 -13.77 -3.28
CA ALA A 195 -1.59 -12.39 -2.86
C ALA A 195 -1.06 -11.40 -3.91
N ILE A 196 0.09 -11.67 -4.52
CA ILE A 196 0.64 -10.84 -5.61
C ILE A 196 -0.32 -10.84 -6.82
N LYS A 197 -0.86 -12.01 -7.23
CA LYS A 197 -1.85 -12.08 -8.31
C LYS A 197 -3.09 -11.24 -8.00
N THR A 198 -3.60 -11.32 -6.78
CA THR A 198 -4.76 -10.53 -6.35
C THR A 198 -4.44 -9.03 -6.34
N ILE A 199 -3.26 -8.61 -5.86
CA ILE A 199 -2.82 -7.21 -5.94
C ILE A 199 -2.78 -6.76 -7.41
N TYR A 200 -2.23 -7.58 -8.31
CA TYR A 200 -2.14 -7.27 -9.73
C TYR A 200 -3.52 -7.16 -10.40
N GLU A 201 -4.45 -8.04 -10.09
CA GLU A 201 -5.81 -8.00 -10.65
C GLU A 201 -6.64 -6.87 -10.01
N GLU A 202 -6.71 -6.80 -8.68
CA GLU A 202 -7.64 -5.92 -7.99
C GLU A 202 -7.13 -4.47 -7.90
N LYS A 203 -5.82 -4.25 -7.81
CA LYS A 203 -5.23 -2.92 -7.74
C LYS A 203 -4.76 -2.44 -9.11
N TYR A 204 -3.82 -3.16 -9.73
CA TYR A 204 -3.16 -2.66 -10.94
C TYR A 204 -4.03 -2.77 -12.19
N PHE A 205 -4.77 -3.87 -12.37
CA PHE A 205 -5.68 -3.99 -13.51
C PHE A 205 -6.97 -3.19 -13.29
N LEU A 206 -7.70 -3.44 -12.20
CA LEU A 206 -9.05 -2.90 -12.04
C LEU A 206 -9.06 -1.43 -11.64
N VAL A 207 -8.16 -0.98 -10.78
CA VAL A 207 -8.08 0.40 -10.31
C VAL A 207 -7.22 1.25 -11.23
N ASN A 208 -5.96 0.83 -11.46
CA ASN A 208 -5.01 1.59 -12.28
C ASN A 208 -5.25 1.46 -13.78
N LYS A 209 -6.07 0.49 -14.24
CA LYS A 209 -6.38 0.22 -15.66
C LYS A 209 -5.15 -0.18 -16.49
N ILE A 210 -4.14 -0.76 -15.87
CA ILE A 210 -2.94 -1.23 -16.58
C ILE A 210 -3.30 -2.44 -17.45
N ASP A 211 -2.76 -2.48 -18.67
CA ASP A 211 -3.03 -3.53 -19.65
C ASP A 211 -2.63 -4.92 -19.11
N LYS A 212 -3.49 -5.92 -19.33
CA LYS A 212 -3.25 -7.31 -18.85
C LYS A 212 -1.97 -7.93 -19.39
N ASN A 213 -1.55 -7.59 -20.61
CA ASN A 213 -0.31 -8.15 -21.17
C ASN A 213 0.91 -7.59 -20.42
N ILE A 214 0.88 -6.33 -20.02
CA ILE A 214 1.93 -5.72 -19.19
C ILE A 214 2.00 -6.43 -17.83
N LEU A 215 0.85 -6.61 -17.19
CA LEU A 215 0.75 -7.30 -15.89
C LEU A 215 1.23 -8.75 -15.98
N ASN A 216 0.78 -9.49 -16.98
CA ASN A 216 1.21 -10.88 -17.21
C ASN A 216 2.72 -10.97 -17.45
N ASN A 217 3.31 -10.03 -18.20
CA ASN A 217 4.75 -9.99 -18.42
C ASN A 217 5.52 -9.76 -17.09
N CYS A 218 5.00 -8.91 -16.20
CA CYS A 218 5.60 -8.71 -14.87
C CYS A 218 5.49 -9.99 -14.01
N LEU A 219 4.32 -10.64 -13.97
CA LEU A 219 4.11 -11.89 -13.24
C LEU A 219 5.05 -12.99 -13.76
N LYS A 220 5.21 -13.10 -15.08
CA LYS A 220 6.15 -14.03 -15.71
C LYS A 220 7.60 -13.75 -15.30
N LYS A 221 8.04 -12.49 -15.30
CA LYS A 221 9.38 -12.11 -14.84
C LYS A 221 9.60 -12.49 -13.37
N MET A 222 8.58 -12.39 -12.52
CA MET A 222 8.60 -12.82 -11.12
C MET A 222 8.47 -14.34 -10.92
N LYS A 223 8.29 -15.13 -11.99
CA LYS A 223 8.00 -16.58 -11.94
C LYS A 223 6.74 -16.92 -11.13
N ILE A 224 5.72 -16.08 -11.29
CA ILE A 224 4.37 -16.24 -10.74
C ILE A 224 3.47 -16.63 -11.91
N GLU A 225 3.66 -17.84 -12.44
CA GLU A 225 2.80 -18.42 -13.46
C GLU A 225 1.78 -19.32 -12.78
N ASP A 226 0.59 -19.46 -13.38
CA ASP A 226 -0.32 -20.53 -13.01
C ASP A 226 0.39 -21.86 -13.32
N ALA A 227 0.32 -22.79 -12.38
CA ALA A 227 0.73 -24.16 -12.68
C ALA A 227 -0.25 -24.66 -13.75
N GLU A 228 0.28 -24.94 -14.96
CA GLU A 228 -0.45 -25.67 -16.00
C GLU A 228 -0.94 -27.03 -15.51
#